data_5e875e715978f7d761800734506d3918
#
_entry.id   5e875e715978f7d761800734506d3918
#
_cell.length_a   1.000
_cell.length_b   1.000
_cell.length_c   1.000
_cell.angle_alpha   90.00
_cell.angle_beta   90.00
_cell.angle_gamma   90.00
#
_symmetry.space_group_name_H-M   'P 1'
#
loop_
_entity.id
_entity.type
_entity.pdbx_description
1 polymer ?
#
loop_
_entity_poly.entity_id
_entity_poly.type
_entity_poly.pdbx_seq_one_letter_code
_entity_poly.pdbx_strand_id
1 'polypeptide(L)'
;MHAMIASGSETLTGFPVSAARPRKVLLVDDHELVRYGVKSCYSELHGVPLEWLEASSLQDALELYARVADIDAVLLDLNLADCKGLQGLRLFVREHPGARIAVFSATQDEFVVRQARALGAVGYVPKGAATAEIREVLSALLWPQGGALARGSGACHALFPRFPSSSMYDRVAELGPRHLEILEMVLSGCTNQEISDSMSLALGTVKNYVSSLLLALDVKSRSHLVSLFR
;
A
#
# COMPACT_ATOMS: atom_id res chain seq x y z
N MET A 1 -17.18 40.42 -65.03
CA MET A 1 -16.00 39.61 -64.74
C MET A 1 -15.91 39.50 -63.21
N HIS A 2 -16.63 38.52 -62.66
CA HIS A 2 -16.73 38.32 -61.20
C HIS A 2 -16.16 36.96 -60.87
N ALA A 3 -15.11 36.95 -60.07
CA ALA A 3 -14.54 35.71 -59.57
C ALA A 3 -15.24 35.31 -58.26
N MET A 4 -15.84 34.14 -58.29
CA MET A 4 -16.41 33.47 -57.10
C MET A 4 -15.28 32.84 -56.28
N ILE A 5 -15.18 33.24 -55.01
CA ILE A 5 -14.33 32.61 -54.03
C ILE A 5 -15.14 31.57 -53.32
N ALA A 6 -14.83 30.29 -53.53
CA ALA A 6 -15.40 29.19 -52.78
C ALA A 6 -14.70 29.06 -51.44
N SER A 7 -15.42 29.29 -50.34
CA SER A 7 -14.99 28.99 -48.97
C SER A 7 -15.20 27.50 -48.69
N GLY A 8 -14.11 26.75 -48.73
CA GLY A 8 -14.11 25.37 -48.22
C GLY A 8 -14.10 25.37 -46.69
N SER A 9 -15.21 24.99 -46.09
CA SER A 9 -15.26 24.64 -44.66
C SER A 9 -14.68 23.25 -44.48
N GLU A 10 -13.39 23.18 -44.09
CA GLU A 10 -12.80 21.94 -43.59
C GLU A 10 -13.43 21.61 -42.23
N THR A 11 -14.37 20.67 -42.24
CA THR A 11 -14.82 19.97 -41.02
C THR A 11 -13.65 19.17 -40.45
N LEU A 12 -13.01 19.69 -39.39
CA LEU A 12 -12.12 18.92 -38.56
C LEU A 12 -12.90 17.72 -38.00
N THR A 13 -12.73 16.57 -38.63
CA THR A 13 -13.17 15.29 -38.10
C THR A 13 -12.43 15.04 -36.78
N GLY A 14 -13.14 15.27 -35.65
CA GLY A 14 -12.68 14.92 -34.35
C GLY A 14 -12.37 13.43 -34.33
N PHE A 15 -11.10 13.09 -34.07
CA PHE A 15 -10.73 11.71 -33.73
C PHE A 15 -11.56 11.29 -32.53
N PRO A 16 -12.19 10.11 -32.54
CA PRO A 16 -12.85 9.61 -31.35
C PRO A 16 -11.76 9.43 -30.28
N VAL A 17 -11.85 10.23 -29.23
CA VAL A 17 -11.08 9.97 -28.01
C VAL A 17 -11.60 8.62 -27.55
N SER A 18 -10.84 7.55 -27.79
CA SER A 18 -11.15 6.23 -27.27
C SER A 18 -11.27 6.41 -25.75
N ALA A 19 -12.48 6.35 -25.23
CA ALA A 19 -12.72 6.47 -23.81
C ALA A 19 -11.94 5.34 -23.14
N ALA A 20 -10.81 5.69 -22.49
CA ALA A 20 -10.03 4.73 -21.75
C ALA A 20 -10.97 4.07 -20.71
N ARG A 21 -10.90 2.74 -20.58
CA ARG A 21 -11.73 2.05 -19.59
C ARG A 21 -11.47 2.60 -18.20
N PRO A 22 -12.49 2.72 -17.35
CA PRO A 22 -12.30 3.04 -15.94
C PRO A 22 -11.28 2.11 -15.29
N ARG A 23 -10.43 2.64 -14.41
CA ARG A 23 -9.49 1.84 -13.64
C ARG A 23 -10.12 1.39 -12.33
N LYS A 24 -10.10 0.09 -12.07
CA LYS A 24 -10.66 -0.49 -10.84
C LYS A 24 -9.62 -0.52 -9.74
N VAL A 25 -9.93 0.11 -8.62
CA VAL A 25 -9.06 0.14 -7.43
C VAL A 25 -9.82 -0.46 -6.26
N LEU A 26 -9.27 -1.52 -5.65
CA LEU A 26 -9.80 -2.10 -4.42
C LEU A 26 -9.18 -1.37 -3.22
N LEU A 27 -10.01 -0.70 -2.44
CA LEU A 27 -9.64 -0.03 -1.20
C LEU A 27 -10.06 -0.88 0.00
N VAL A 28 -9.10 -1.35 0.76
CA VAL A 28 -9.28 -2.23 1.91
C VAL A 28 -8.92 -1.48 3.17
N ASP A 29 -9.92 -1.12 3.97
CA ASP A 29 -9.77 -0.36 5.22
C ASP A 29 -11.04 -0.55 6.06
N ASP A 30 -10.93 -0.81 7.35
CA ASP A 30 -12.10 -0.97 8.24
C ASP A 30 -12.72 0.38 8.66
N HIS A 31 -12.03 1.52 8.39
CA HIS A 31 -12.51 2.86 8.70
C HIS A 31 -13.30 3.46 7.53
N GLU A 32 -14.62 3.56 7.68
CA GLU A 32 -15.51 4.09 6.64
C GLU A 32 -15.16 5.52 6.19
N LEU A 33 -14.80 6.40 7.14
CA LEU A 33 -14.42 7.79 6.83
C LEU A 33 -13.15 7.87 5.97
N VAL A 34 -12.20 6.95 6.16
CA VAL A 34 -10.99 6.87 5.35
C VAL A 34 -11.35 6.47 3.93
N ARG A 35 -12.17 5.43 3.75
CA ARG A 35 -12.63 5.01 2.42
C ARG A 35 -13.41 6.13 1.71
N TYR A 36 -14.31 6.79 2.42
CA TYR A 36 -15.06 7.92 1.87
C TYR A 36 -14.13 9.06 1.43
N GLY A 37 -13.16 9.44 2.28
CA GLY A 37 -12.19 10.50 2.00
C GLY A 37 -11.35 10.21 0.76
N VAL A 38 -10.78 9.00 0.66
CA VAL A 38 -9.97 8.59 -0.51
C VAL A 38 -10.80 8.66 -1.79
N LYS A 39 -11.99 8.06 -1.81
CA LYS A 39 -12.87 8.06 -3.01
C LYS A 39 -13.28 9.47 -3.43
N SER A 40 -13.57 10.34 -2.46
CA SER A 40 -13.97 11.73 -2.73
C SER A 40 -12.82 12.54 -3.34
N CYS A 41 -11.58 12.26 -2.94
CA CYS A 41 -10.40 12.96 -3.47
C CYS A 41 -9.96 12.47 -4.85
N TYR A 42 -10.28 11.23 -5.21
CA TYR A 42 -9.76 10.57 -6.42
C TYR A 42 -10.88 9.88 -7.20
N SER A 43 -11.79 10.66 -7.78
CA SER A 43 -12.81 10.15 -8.72
C SER A 43 -12.26 9.85 -10.12
N GLU A 44 -11.17 10.55 -10.48
CA GLU A 44 -10.43 10.34 -11.73
C GLU A 44 -8.93 10.58 -11.55
N LEU A 45 -8.13 10.02 -12.44
CA LEU A 45 -6.69 10.23 -12.48
C LEU A 45 -6.21 10.31 -13.94
N HIS A 46 -5.51 11.38 -14.28
CA HIS A 46 -5.07 11.65 -15.67
C HIS A 46 -6.22 11.63 -16.71
N GLY A 47 -7.40 12.11 -16.33
CA GLY A 47 -8.60 12.09 -17.19
C GLY A 47 -9.23 10.71 -17.36
N VAL A 48 -8.80 9.70 -16.59
CA VAL A 48 -9.38 8.35 -16.57
C VAL A 48 -10.18 8.18 -15.29
N PRO A 49 -11.48 7.83 -15.36
CA PRO A 49 -12.30 7.56 -14.19
C PRO A 49 -11.74 6.41 -13.34
N LEU A 50 -11.84 6.53 -12.01
CA LEU A 50 -11.53 5.47 -11.06
C LEU A 50 -12.83 4.83 -10.56
N GLU A 51 -12.95 3.52 -10.72
CA GLU A 51 -13.99 2.71 -10.11
C GLU A 51 -13.47 2.12 -8.80
N TRP A 52 -14.03 2.60 -7.69
CA TRP A 52 -13.62 2.17 -6.36
C TRP A 52 -14.43 0.97 -5.89
N LEU A 53 -13.75 -0.13 -5.61
CA LEU A 53 -14.28 -1.29 -4.90
C LEU A 53 -13.85 -1.18 -3.45
N GLU A 54 -14.73 -1.53 -2.51
CA GLU A 54 -14.47 -1.37 -1.07
C GLU A 54 -14.56 -2.71 -0.36
N ALA A 55 -13.64 -2.92 0.56
CA ALA A 55 -13.69 -4.00 1.53
C ALA A 55 -13.35 -3.46 2.93
N SER A 56 -14.03 -3.96 3.95
CA SER A 56 -13.81 -3.58 5.35
C SER A 56 -13.01 -4.62 6.13
N SER A 57 -12.67 -5.73 5.50
CA SER A 57 -11.89 -6.82 6.07
C SER A 57 -10.96 -7.43 5.02
N LEU A 58 -9.95 -8.17 5.47
CA LEU A 58 -9.07 -8.92 4.58
C LEU A 58 -9.84 -10.01 3.84
N GLN A 59 -10.73 -10.71 4.56
CA GLN A 59 -11.54 -11.77 3.97
C GLN A 59 -12.40 -11.24 2.83
N ASP A 60 -13.16 -10.15 3.05
CA ASP A 60 -13.97 -9.51 2.01
C ASP A 60 -13.12 -9.07 0.81
N ALA A 61 -11.91 -8.56 1.07
CA ALA A 61 -11.00 -8.12 0.04
C ALA A 61 -10.53 -9.26 -0.87
N LEU A 62 -10.16 -10.40 -0.30
CA LEU A 62 -9.74 -11.59 -1.05
C LEU A 62 -10.89 -12.17 -1.87
N GLU A 63 -12.08 -12.28 -1.28
CA GLU A 63 -13.28 -12.75 -2.00
C GLU A 63 -13.67 -11.82 -3.14
N LEU A 64 -13.61 -10.49 -2.91
CA LEU A 64 -13.92 -9.49 -3.92
C LEU A 64 -12.90 -9.52 -5.06
N TYR A 65 -11.61 -9.62 -4.74
CA TYR A 65 -10.54 -9.69 -5.74
C TYR A 65 -10.64 -10.96 -6.59
N ALA A 66 -11.01 -12.09 -6.01
CA ALA A 66 -11.23 -13.34 -6.76
C ALA A 66 -12.47 -13.30 -7.67
N ARG A 67 -13.52 -12.56 -7.26
CA ARG A 67 -14.79 -12.49 -7.97
C ARG A 67 -14.83 -11.43 -9.07
N VAL A 68 -14.17 -10.31 -8.86
CA VAL A 68 -14.18 -9.18 -9.79
C VAL A 68 -12.97 -9.24 -10.72
N ALA A 69 -13.23 -9.38 -12.01
CA ALA A 69 -12.16 -9.35 -13.00
C ALA A 69 -11.57 -7.93 -13.16
N ASP A 70 -10.31 -7.88 -13.58
CA ASP A 70 -9.61 -6.67 -14.00
C ASP A 70 -9.47 -5.59 -12.90
N ILE A 71 -9.24 -5.98 -11.64
CA ILE A 71 -8.81 -5.05 -10.60
C ILE A 71 -7.39 -4.61 -10.93
N ASP A 72 -7.19 -3.31 -11.18
CA ASP A 72 -5.92 -2.73 -11.61
C ASP A 72 -4.94 -2.50 -10.45
N ALA A 73 -5.47 -2.21 -9.25
CA ALA A 73 -4.66 -1.93 -8.06
C ALA A 73 -5.41 -2.22 -6.75
N VAL A 74 -4.66 -2.44 -5.69
CA VAL A 74 -5.16 -2.61 -4.32
C VAL A 74 -4.47 -1.62 -3.41
N LEU A 75 -5.23 -0.86 -2.62
CA LEU A 75 -4.77 -0.13 -1.46
C LEU A 75 -5.15 -0.92 -0.21
N LEU A 76 -4.17 -1.40 0.53
CA LEU A 76 -4.37 -2.32 1.66
C LEU A 76 -3.93 -1.70 2.98
N ASP A 77 -4.87 -1.52 3.91
CA ASP A 77 -4.52 -1.21 5.29
C ASP A 77 -3.88 -2.41 5.99
N LEU A 78 -2.90 -2.13 6.85
CA LEU A 78 -2.23 -3.12 7.68
C LEU A 78 -2.96 -3.41 9.01
N ASN A 79 -3.96 -2.63 9.36
CA ASN A 79 -4.61 -2.68 10.67
C ASN A 79 -6.11 -2.95 10.56
N LEU A 80 -6.49 -3.98 9.84
CA LEU A 80 -7.87 -4.42 9.70
C LEU A 80 -8.36 -5.11 10.99
N ALA A 81 -9.67 -5.16 11.20
CA ALA A 81 -10.26 -5.81 12.38
C ALA A 81 -9.94 -7.32 12.44
N ASP A 82 -9.91 -7.98 11.28
CA ASP A 82 -9.66 -9.41 11.11
C ASP A 82 -8.19 -9.77 10.86
N CYS A 83 -7.31 -8.80 10.59
CA CYS A 83 -5.90 -9.05 10.29
C CYS A 83 -5.01 -7.87 10.65
N LYS A 84 -3.89 -8.13 11.34
CA LYS A 84 -2.95 -7.11 11.81
C LYS A 84 -1.57 -7.25 11.17
N GLY A 85 -0.89 -6.12 11.01
CA GLY A 85 0.46 -6.07 10.46
C GLY A 85 0.53 -6.53 9.00
N LEU A 86 1.69 -7.00 8.57
CA LEU A 86 1.93 -7.44 7.19
C LEU A 86 1.37 -8.83 6.86
N GLN A 87 0.68 -9.49 7.77
CA GLN A 87 0.09 -10.81 7.50
C GLN A 87 -0.94 -10.74 6.37
N GLY A 88 -1.76 -9.67 6.35
CA GLY A 88 -2.72 -9.44 5.27
C GLY A 88 -2.04 -9.31 3.91
N LEU A 89 -0.95 -8.56 3.84
CA LEU A 89 -0.15 -8.43 2.63
C LEU A 89 0.44 -9.79 2.19
N ARG A 90 1.01 -10.56 3.12
CA ARG A 90 1.55 -11.91 2.83
C ARG A 90 0.50 -12.83 2.25
N LEU A 91 -0.67 -12.85 2.88
CA LEU A 91 -1.78 -13.69 2.44
C LEU A 91 -2.27 -13.27 1.06
N PHE A 92 -2.46 -11.97 0.85
CA PHE A 92 -2.94 -11.43 -0.42
C PHE A 92 -1.98 -11.73 -1.58
N VAL A 93 -0.67 -11.49 -1.39
CA VAL A 93 0.37 -11.79 -2.39
C VAL A 93 0.47 -13.29 -2.68
N ARG A 94 0.31 -14.14 -1.66
CA ARG A 94 0.33 -15.60 -1.82
C ARG A 94 -0.84 -16.11 -2.65
N GLU A 95 -2.03 -15.60 -2.41
CA GLU A 95 -3.26 -16.03 -3.11
C GLU A 95 -3.38 -15.38 -4.48
N HIS A 96 -2.87 -14.17 -4.63
CA HIS A 96 -2.93 -13.38 -5.85
C HIS A 96 -1.55 -12.80 -6.22
N PRO A 97 -0.61 -13.63 -6.72
CA PRO A 97 0.78 -13.21 -6.98
C PRO A 97 0.90 -12.08 -8.02
N GLY A 98 -0.12 -11.89 -8.85
CA GLY A 98 -0.18 -10.80 -9.86
C GLY A 98 -0.79 -9.49 -9.34
N ALA A 99 -1.30 -9.45 -8.11
CA ALA A 99 -1.94 -8.28 -7.55
C ALA A 99 -0.95 -7.12 -7.36
N ARG A 100 -1.34 -5.94 -7.81
CA ARG A 100 -0.56 -4.71 -7.62
C ARG A 100 -1.01 -4.02 -6.34
N ILE A 101 -0.30 -4.27 -5.26
CA ILE A 101 -0.69 -3.83 -3.92
C ILE A 101 0.20 -2.69 -3.46
N ALA A 102 -0.40 -1.57 -3.06
CA ALA A 102 0.25 -0.60 -2.19
C ALA A 102 -0.33 -0.69 -0.78
N VAL A 103 0.54 -0.63 0.20
CA VAL A 103 0.14 -0.50 1.59
C VAL A 103 -0.37 0.92 1.85
N PHE A 104 -1.47 1.05 2.57
CA PHE A 104 -2.07 2.32 2.98
C PHE A 104 -2.27 2.30 4.49
N SER A 105 -1.31 2.80 5.26
CA SER A 105 -1.27 2.58 6.72
C SER A 105 -0.94 3.84 7.51
N ALA A 106 -1.42 3.91 8.76
CA ALA A 106 -1.02 4.95 9.70
C ALA A 106 0.43 4.80 10.18
N THR A 107 1.01 3.60 10.09
CA THR A 107 2.40 3.33 10.47
C THR A 107 3.36 3.86 9.41
N GLN A 108 4.41 4.58 9.84
CA GLN A 108 5.50 5.04 8.98
C GLN A 108 6.84 4.43 9.40
N ASP A 109 6.79 3.31 10.09
CA ASP A 109 7.94 2.61 10.60
C ASP A 109 8.80 2.07 9.45
N GLU A 110 10.09 2.42 9.45
CA GLU A 110 11.01 2.04 8.38
C GLU A 110 11.08 0.52 8.21
N PHE A 111 11.08 -0.24 9.31
CA PHE A 111 11.13 -1.69 9.24
C PHE A 111 9.89 -2.26 8.54
N VAL A 112 8.69 -1.79 8.91
CA VAL A 112 7.43 -2.21 8.30
C VAL A 112 7.40 -1.87 6.81
N VAL A 113 7.86 -0.67 6.44
CA VAL A 113 7.96 -0.23 5.04
C VAL A 113 8.92 -1.11 4.24
N ARG A 114 10.10 -1.43 4.79
CA ARG A 114 11.08 -2.30 4.13
C ARG A 114 10.56 -3.74 3.98
N GLN A 115 9.90 -4.27 5.01
CA GLN A 115 9.30 -5.60 4.95
C GLN A 115 8.13 -5.66 3.97
N ALA A 116 7.27 -4.64 3.92
CA ALA A 116 6.20 -4.56 2.91
C ALA A 116 6.77 -4.63 1.49
N ARG A 117 7.86 -3.89 1.23
CA ARG A 117 8.55 -3.93 -0.07
C ARG A 117 9.14 -5.31 -0.36
N ALA A 118 9.79 -5.94 0.60
CA ALA A 118 10.37 -7.28 0.46
C ALA A 118 9.30 -8.36 0.20
N LEU A 119 8.09 -8.18 0.73
CA LEU A 119 6.94 -9.05 0.51
C LEU A 119 6.26 -8.83 -0.85
N GLY A 120 6.69 -7.84 -1.64
CA GLY A 120 6.17 -7.60 -2.98
C GLY A 120 5.14 -6.46 -3.07
N ALA A 121 4.96 -5.65 -2.03
CA ALA A 121 4.22 -4.40 -2.19
C ALA A 121 4.92 -3.53 -3.23
N VAL A 122 4.13 -2.90 -4.12
CA VAL A 122 4.65 -2.00 -5.15
C VAL A 122 4.68 -0.55 -4.71
N GLY A 123 4.12 -0.24 -3.54
CA GLY A 123 4.15 1.09 -2.94
C GLY A 123 3.73 1.07 -1.47
N TYR A 124 4.00 2.17 -0.78
CA TYR A 124 3.61 2.40 0.61
C TYR A 124 3.17 3.84 0.80
N VAL A 125 1.94 4.03 1.23
CA VAL A 125 1.31 5.34 1.43
C VAL A 125 0.93 5.50 2.90
N PRO A 126 1.50 6.44 3.63
CA PRO A 126 0.99 6.83 4.93
C PRO A 126 -0.44 7.38 4.83
N LYS A 127 -1.35 7.01 5.74
CA LYS A 127 -2.73 7.57 5.78
C LYS A 127 -2.74 9.09 6.00
N GLY A 128 -1.67 9.64 6.57
CA GLY A 128 -1.47 11.09 6.73
C GLY A 128 -0.71 11.77 5.59
N ALA A 129 -0.43 11.06 4.50
CA ALA A 129 0.29 11.62 3.36
C ALA A 129 -0.50 12.73 2.67
N ALA A 130 0.21 13.68 2.06
CA ALA A 130 -0.43 14.71 1.25
C ALA A 130 -1.14 14.10 0.04
N THR A 131 -2.21 14.75 -0.42
CA THR A 131 -3.00 14.29 -1.58
C THR A 131 -2.13 14.08 -2.83
N ALA A 132 -1.08 14.89 -3.00
CA ALA A 132 -0.14 14.75 -4.11
C ALA A 132 0.63 13.42 -4.05
N GLU A 133 1.09 13.00 -2.88
CA GLU A 133 1.85 11.76 -2.69
C GLU A 133 0.97 10.52 -2.96
N ILE A 134 -0.27 10.53 -2.47
CA ILE A 134 -1.23 9.46 -2.76
C ILE A 134 -1.49 9.37 -4.27
N ARG A 135 -1.62 10.52 -4.94
CA ARG A 135 -1.80 10.62 -6.40
C ARG A 135 -0.62 10.00 -7.15
N GLU A 136 0.60 10.25 -6.73
CA GLU A 136 1.80 9.68 -7.35
C GLU A 136 1.84 8.15 -7.23
N VAL A 137 1.53 7.63 -6.05
CA VAL A 137 1.48 6.17 -5.83
C VAL A 137 0.37 5.53 -6.66
N LEU A 138 -0.85 6.10 -6.66
CA LEU A 138 -1.95 5.61 -7.50
C LEU A 138 -1.58 5.65 -8.99
N SER A 139 -0.92 6.72 -9.46
CA SER A 139 -0.46 6.83 -10.84
C SER A 139 0.50 5.70 -11.21
N ALA A 140 1.47 5.42 -10.36
CA ALA A 140 2.45 4.37 -10.60
C ALA A 140 1.84 2.96 -10.49
N LEU A 141 0.85 2.78 -9.61
CA LEU A 141 0.09 1.54 -9.52
C LEU A 141 -0.71 1.25 -10.79
N LEU A 142 -1.39 2.26 -11.31
CA LEU A 142 -2.34 2.10 -12.42
C LEU A 142 -1.67 2.16 -13.80
N TRP A 143 -0.51 2.81 -13.91
CA TRP A 143 0.25 2.95 -15.18
C TRP A 143 1.72 2.55 -15.02
N PRO A 144 2.03 1.25 -14.82
CA PRO A 144 3.42 0.79 -14.57
C PRO A 144 4.35 0.99 -15.75
N GLN A 145 3.82 1.05 -16.98
CA GLN A 145 4.62 1.14 -18.23
C GLN A 145 4.95 2.60 -18.64
N GLY A 146 4.82 3.52 -17.73
CA GLY A 146 5.32 4.87 -17.90
C GLY A 146 4.46 5.72 -18.81
N GLY A 147 3.89 6.71 -18.30
CA GLY A 147 3.76 7.91 -19.10
C GLY A 147 5.16 8.41 -19.43
N ALA A 148 5.39 8.88 -20.65
CA ALA A 148 6.62 9.52 -21.11
C ALA A 148 7.05 10.74 -20.26
N LEU A 149 6.34 11.04 -19.17
CA LEU A 149 6.61 12.09 -18.18
C LEU A 149 7.53 11.63 -17.02
N ALA A 150 7.77 10.32 -16.85
CA ALA A 150 8.60 9.79 -15.76
C ALA A 150 10.02 9.41 -16.20
N ARG A 151 10.55 9.97 -17.30
CA ARG A 151 11.96 9.81 -17.73
C ARG A 151 12.95 10.69 -16.96
N GLY A 152 12.69 10.93 -15.67
CA GLY A 152 13.70 11.37 -14.73
C GLY A 152 14.03 10.20 -13.81
N SER A 153 15.31 9.92 -13.59
CA SER A 153 15.88 8.79 -12.84
C SER A 153 15.46 8.66 -11.37
N GLY A 154 14.26 9.07 -11.00
CA GLY A 154 13.70 9.06 -9.63
C GLY A 154 12.36 8.34 -9.45
N ALA A 155 11.68 7.93 -10.51
CA ALA A 155 10.29 7.46 -10.41
C ALA A 155 10.09 6.17 -9.60
N CYS A 156 11.11 5.31 -9.48
CA CYS A 156 11.03 4.09 -8.67
C CYS A 156 11.20 4.36 -7.16
N HIS A 157 11.65 5.56 -6.77
CA HIS A 157 11.87 5.95 -5.37
C HIS A 157 10.69 6.67 -4.72
N ALA A 158 9.74 7.18 -5.51
CA ALA A 158 8.58 7.93 -4.99
C ALA A 158 7.51 7.03 -4.34
N LEU A 159 7.55 5.72 -4.60
CA LEU A 159 6.51 4.76 -4.14
C LEU A 159 6.67 4.31 -2.69
N PHE A 160 7.80 4.59 -2.08
CA PHE A 160 8.08 4.24 -0.68
C PHE A 160 8.72 5.42 0.05
N PRO A 161 8.38 5.65 1.33
CA PRO A 161 9.08 6.61 2.17
C PRO A 161 10.59 6.38 2.16
N ARG A 162 11.37 7.47 2.21
CA ARG A 162 12.83 7.42 2.30
C ARG A 162 13.26 7.51 3.74
N PHE A 163 14.20 6.65 4.12
CA PHE A 163 14.78 6.65 5.46
C PHE A 163 16.29 6.79 5.39
N PRO A 164 16.92 7.51 6.35
CA PRO A 164 18.37 7.54 6.46
C PRO A 164 18.90 6.15 6.83
N SER A 165 20.13 5.84 6.46
CA SER A 165 20.77 4.57 6.85
C SER A 165 20.93 4.52 8.37
N SER A 166 20.49 3.45 9.01
CA SER A 166 20.59 3.24 10.47
C SER A 166 21.28 1.92 10.79
N SER A 167 22.23 1.94 11.74
CA SER A 167 22.92 0.74 12.24
C SER A 167 21.99 -0.25 12.99
N MET A 168 20.78 0.20 13.33
CA MET A 168 19.76 -0.65 13.93
C MET A 168 19.33 -1.79 12.99
N TYR A 169 19.33 -1.54 11.67
CA TYR A 169 18.94 -2.56 10.69
C TYR A 169 19.93 -3.71 10.57
N ASP A 170 21.19 -3.50 10.88
CA ASP A 170 22.19 -4.59 10.92
C ASP A 170 21.83 -5.61 12.00
N ARG A 171 21.42 -5.14 13.19
CA ARG A 171 20.95 -6.01 14.28
C ARG A 171 19.62 -6.70 13.93
N VAL A 172 18.72 -6.02 13.25
CA VAL A 172 17.45 -6.61 12.81
C VAL A 172 17.69 -7.72 11.78
N ALA A 173 18.69 -7.57 10.91
CA ALA A 173 19.02 -8.58 9.91
C ALA A 173 19.51 -9.91 10.53
N GLU A 174 20.01 -9.89 11.77
CA GLU A 174 20.44 -11.08 12.52
C GLU A 174 19.26 -11.83 13.19
N LEU A 175 18.07 -11.23 13.22
CA LEU A 175 16.88 -11.84 13.82
C LEU A 175 16.32 -12.98 12.96
N GLY A 176 15.94 -14.06 13.62
CA GLY A 176 15.28 -15.17 12.94
C GLY A 176 13.86 -14.79 12.45
N PRO A 177 13.28 -15.54 11.48
CA PRO A 177 12.00 -15.21 10.85
C PRO A 177 10.85 -14.95 11.83
N ARG A 178 10.75 -15.75 12.90
CA ARG A 178 9.71 -15.58 13.93
C ARG A 178 9.87 -14.31 14.74
N HIS A 179 11.10 -13.89 15.01
CA HIS A 179 11.36 -12.62 15.68
C HIS A 179 10.99 -11.43 14.80
N LEU A 180 11.26 -11.52 13.49
CA LEU A 180 10.89 -10.49 12.53
C LEU A 180 9.38 -10.32 12.43
N GLU A 181 8.61 -11.42 12.36
CA GLU A 181 7.14 -11.39 12.34
C GLU A 181 6.58 -10.74 13.63
N ILE A 182 7.12 -11.10 14.79
CA ILE A 182 6.66 -10.55 16.07
C ILE A 182 7.09 -9.07 16.21
N LEU A 183 8.31 -8.71 15.78
CA LEU A 183 8.77 -7.33 15.77
C LEU A 183 7.83 -6.45 14.93
N GLU A 184 7.46 -6.90 13.75
CA GLU A 184 6.54 -6.23 12.85
C GLU A 184 5.18 -5.96 13.51
N MET A 185 4.61 -6.97 14.17
CA MET A 185 3.33 -6.81 14.89
C MET A 185 3.46 -5.88 16.11
N VAL A 186 4.59 -5.92 16.81
CA VAL A 186 4.90 -4.98 17.89
C VAL A 186 4.93 -3.55 17.39
N LEU A 187 5.60 -3.30 16.26
CA LEU A 187 5.74 -1.99 15.63
C LEU A 187 4.41 -1.49 15.03
N SER A 188 3.56 -2.41 14.57
CA SER A 188 2.18 -2.12 14.13
C SER A 188 1.22 -1.84 15.30
N GLY A 189 1.71 -1.88 16.56
CA GLY A 189 0.92 -1.56 17.75
C GLY A 189 0.12 -2.72 18.34
N CYS A 190 0.26 -3.95 17.84
CA CYS A 190 -0.45 -5.12 18.35
C CYS A 190 -0.08 -5.43 19.80
N THR A 191 -1.05 -5.77 20.63
CA THR A 191 -0.82 -6.32 21.98
C THR A 191 -0.27 -7.74 21.93
N ASN A 192 0.30 -8.23 23.02
CA ASN A 192 0.75 -9.63 23.08
C ASN A 192 -0.41 -10.63 22.88
N GLN A 193 -1.64 -10.27 23.26
CA GLN A 193 -2.81 -11.10 23.02
C GLN A 193 -3.14 -11.16 21.52
N GLU A 194 -3.19 -10.03 20.84
CA GLU A 194 -3.44 -9.98 19.39
C GLU A 194 -2.36 -10.73 18.61
N ILE A 195 -1.09 -10.64 19.04
CA ILE A 195 0.01 -11.41 18.45
C ILE A 195 -0.21 -12.93 18.69
N SER A 196 -0.60 -13.31 19.91
CA SER A 196 -0.90 -14.68 20.29
C SER A 196 -1.99 -15.27 19.40
N ASP A 197 -3.10 -14.56 19.25
CA ASP A 197 -4.26 -14.96 18.47
C ASP A 197 -3.92 -15.06 16.98
N SER A 198 -3.26 -14.03 16.45
CA SER A 198 -2.89 -13.92 15.04
C SER A 198 -1.86 -14.97 14.59
N MET A 199 -0.90 -15.31 15.46
CA MET A 199 0.15 -16.29 15.13
C MET A 199 -0.14 -17.70 15.62
N SER A 200 -1.29 -17.93 16.27
CA SER A 200 -1.65 -19.20 16.92
C SER A 200 -0.56 -19.68 17.90
N LEU A 201 0.01 -18.76 18.68
CA LEU A 201 1.01 -19.04 19.71
C LEU A 201 0.43 -18.87 21.11
N ALA A 202 0.93 -19.61 22.08
CA ALA A 202 0.58 -19.36 23.48
C ALA A 202 1.07 -17.96 23.91
N LEU A 203 0.27 -17.24 24.72
CA LEU A 203 0.61 -15.90 25.21
C LEU A 203 1.99 -15.84 25.92
N GLY A 204 2.35 -16.90 26.68
CA GLY A 204 3.66 -17.04 27.32
C GLY A 204 4.79 -17.10 26.28
N THR A 205 4.59 -17.79 25.18
CA THR A 205 5.54 -17.88 24.07
C THR A 205 5.76 -16.52 23.44
N VAL A 206 4.69 -15.75 23.18
CA VAL A 206 4.78 -14.39 22.64
C VAL A 206 5.55 -13.47 23.59
N LYS A 207 5.26 -13.53 24.92
CA LYS A 207 6.02 -12.76 25.93
C LYS A 207 7.51 -13.06 25.88
N ASN A 208 7.89 -14.34 25.73
CA ASN A 208 9.30 -14.74 25.61
C ASN A 208 9.94 -14.18 24.34
N TYR A 209 9.27 -14.24 23.20
CA TYR A 209 9.75 -13.64 21.96
C TYR A 209 9.93 -12.13 22.07
N VAL A 210 8.95 -11.43 22.64
CA VAL A 210 9.07 -9.98 22.86
C VAL A 210 10.24 -9.67 23.79
N SER A 211 10.43 -10.44 24.88
CA SER A 211 11.59 -10.24 25.78
C SER A 211 12.93 -10.50 25.08
N SER A 212 13.02 -11.54 24.25
CA SER A 212 14.24 -11.82 23.48
C SER A 212 14.52 -10.77 22.42
N LEU A 213 13.49 -10.18 21.80
CA LEU A 213 13.62 -9.03 20.90
C LEU A 213 14.21 -7.81 21.61
N LEU A 214 13.71 -7.49 22.82
CA LEU A 214 14.21 -6.37 23.59
C LEU A 214 15.71 -6.56 23.93
N LEU A 215 16.12 -7.78 24.26
CA LEU A 215 17.53 -8.11 24.53
C LEU A 215 18.38 -8.02 23.25
N ALA A 216 17.95 -8.63 22.14
CA ALA A 216 18.69 -8.67 20.89
C ALA A 216 18.93 -7.26 20.31
N LEU A 217 17.95 -6.37 20.46
CA LEU A 217 18.02 -4.99 19.99
C LEU A 217 18.56 -4.00 21.02
N ASP A 218 18.93 -4.48 22.20
CA ASP A 218 19.47 -3.69 23.33
C ASP A 218 18.53 -2.56 23.75
N VAL A 219 17.24 -2.87 23.90
CA VAL A 219 16.21 -1.93 24.32
C VAL A 219 15.56 -2.35 25.63
N LYS A 220 15.22 -1.36 26.48
CA LYS A 220 14.75 -1.60 27.85
C LYS A 220 13.25 -1.89 27.95
N SER A 221 12.47 -1.51 26.95
CA SER A 221 11.01 -1.66 27.00
C SER A 221 10.40 -1.69 25.60
N ARG A 222 9.16 -2.19 25.50
CA ARG A 222 8.35 -2.15 24.28
C ARG A 222 8.18 -0.73 23.74
N SER A 223 7.92 0.25 24.61
CA SER A 223 7.77 1.65 24.22
C SER A 223 9.10 2.21 23.66
N HIS A 224 10.23 1.84 24.26
CA HIS A 224 11.54 2.19 23.74
C HIS A 224 11.80 1.52 22.39
N LEU A 225 11.43 0.25 22.23
CA LEU A 225 11.51 -0.46 20.95
C LEU A 225 10.72 0.29 19.85
N VAL A 226 9.46 0.62 20.11
CA VAL A 226 8.62 1.35 19.16
C VAL A 226 9.19 2.73 18.84
N SER A 227 9.78 3.44 19.82
CA SER A 227 10.34 4.79 19.60
C SER A 227 11.62 4.79 18.75
N LEU A 228 12.35 3.68 18.68
CA LEU A 228 13.57 3.56 17.88
C LEU A 228 13.31 3.37 16.38
N PHE A 229 12.11 2.95 16.02
CA PHE A 229 11.71 2.68 14.65
C PHE A 229 10.77 3.75 14.07
N ARG A 230 10.46 4.81 14.84
CA ARG A 230 9.59 5.93 14.41
C ARG A 230 10.36 7.14 13.85
#